data_fdb50134b8b84351d7dcceb96c620fe6
#
_entry.id   fdb50134b8b84351d7dcceb96c620fe6
#
_cell.length_a   1.000
_cell.length_b   1.000
_cell.length_c   1.000
_cell.angle_alpha   90.00
_cell.angle_beta   90.00
_cell.angle_gamma   90.00
#
_symmetry.space_group_name_H-M   'P 1'
#
loop_
_entity.id
_entity.type
_entity.pdbx_description
1 polymer ?
#
loop_
_entity_poly.entity_id
_entity_poly.type
_entity_poly.pdbx_seq_one_letter_code
_entity_poly.pdbx_strand_id
1 'polypeptide(L)'
;MTTMLEQNTLFKQHQKRFYQELNRTAGNENVIPDAGESKKFWSDIWSVGKEHNRSSEWNIKNDIKDNQQGELEITSDMITSQCRKLPNWKAPGRDGVQGFWLKKMRGLHGRIAEQLNNILNKQEQLPEWPTFGGTILCLKDHSKGNAVDNFRPISCLSLMWKLMTGVIA
;
A
#
# COMPACT_ATOMS: atom_id res chain seq x y z
N MET A 1 -10.86 30.05 1.13
CA MET A 1 -11.46 30.31 2.46
C MET A 1 -12.57 29.28 2.65
N THR A 2 -12.43 28.37 3.60
CA THR A 2 -13.47 27.41 3.97
C THR A 2 -14.59 28.17 4.67
N THR A 3 -15.84 27.92 4.30
CA THR A 3 -16.97 28.63 4.89
C THR A 3 -17.18 28.19 6.36
N MET A 4 -17.74 29.05 7.18
CA MET A 4 -18.03 28.77 8.60
C MET A 4 -18.89 27.50 8.78
N LEU A 5 -19.72 27.21 7.78
CA LEU A 5 -20.57 26.03 7.73
C LEU A 5 -19.77 24.72 7.52
N GLU A 6 -18.78 24.77 6.64
CA GLU A 6 -17.88 23.64 6.38
C GLU A 6 -16.99 23.35 7.60
N GLN A 7 -16.50 24.39 8.27
CA GLN A 7 -15.73 24.25 9.50
C GLN A 7 -16.55 23.62 10.63
N ASN A 8 -17.80 24.03 10.83
CA ASN A 8 -18.68 23.44 11.81
C ASN A 8 -19.03 21.99 11.51
N THR A 9 -19.21 21.66 10.23
CA THR A 9 -19.47 20.28 9.79
C THR A 9 -18.23 19.40 10.02
N LEU A 10 -17.05 19.91 9.68
CA LEU A 10 -15.78 19.21 9.91
C LEU A 10 -15.52 18.99 11.40
N PHE A 11 -15.80 19.99 12.26
CA PHE A 11 -15.68 19.86 13.71
C PHE A 11 -16.62 18.78 14.28
N LYS A 12 -17.89 18.76 13.84
CA LYS A 12 -18.87 17.79 14.31
C LYS A 12 -18.56 16.36 13.89
N GLN A 13 -18.02 16.16 12.68
CA GLN A 13 -17.82 14.84 12.11
C GLN A 13 -16.40 14.30 12.32
N HIS A 14 -15.39 15.18 12.34
CA HIS A 14 -13.98 14.81 12.35
C HIS A 14 -13.13 15.78 13.17
N GLN A 15 -13.34 15.84 14.48
CA GLN A 15 -12.63 16.76 15.37
C GLN A 15 -11.11 16.75 15.21
N LYS A 16 -10.50 15.55 15.12
CA LYS A 16 -9.05 15.41 14.91
C LYS A 16 -8.57 16.11 13.64
N ARG A 17 -9.31 15.99 12.54
CA ARG A 17 -9.00 16.63 11.27
C ARG A 17 -9.19 18.14 11.36
N PHE A 18 -10.24 18.61 12.02
CA PHE A 18 -10.47 20.02 12.26
C PHE A 18 -9.31 20.69 12.99
N TYR A 19 -8.82 20.09 14.09
CA TYR A 19 -7.66 20.61 14.82
C TYR A 19 -6.36 20.53 14.01
N GLN A 20 -6.18 19.52 13.18
CA GLN A 20 -5.03 19.44 12.27
C GLN A 20 -5.06 20.54 11.21
N GLU A 21 -6.23 20.91 10.70
CA GLU A 21 -6.40 21.98 9.73
C GLU A 21 -6.23 23.38 10.37
N LEU A 22 -6.66 23.58 11.62
CA LEU A 22 -6.38 24.80 12.37
C LEU A 22 -4.90 25.02 12.66
N ASN A 23 -4.17 23.94 12.97
CA ASN A 23 -2.73 24.00 13.20
C ASN A 23 -1.90 24.02 11.90
N ARG A 24 -2.54 23.93 10.74
CA ARG A 24 -1.92 24.24 9.46
C ARG A 24 -1.75 25.75 9.36
N THR A 25 -0.64 26.25 9.87
CA THR A 25 -0.19 27.61 9.61
C THR A 25 -0.21 27.83 8.11
N ALA A 26 -0.95 28.84 7.68
CA ALA A 26 -0.92 29.35 6.31
C ALA A 26 0.53 29.81 6.06
N GLY A 27 1.34 28.97 5.44
CA GLY A 27 2.76 29.24 5.26
C GLY A 27 3.62 28.00 5.00
N ASN A 28 3.09 26.82 5.15
CA ASN A 28 3.77 25.65 4.62
C ASN A 28 3.56 25.62 3.10
N GLU A 29 4.40 26.36 2.39
CA GLU A 29 4.74 26.01 1.02
C GLU A 29 4.96 24.50 1.03
N ASN A 30 4.31 23.78 0.11
CA ASN A 30 4.53 22.34 -0.03
C ASN A 30 6.01 22.18 -0.35
N VAL A 31 6.78 21.88 0.70
CA VAL A 31 8.20 21.62 0.61
C VAL A 31 8.34 20.31 -0.14
N ILE A 32 8.57 20.42 -1.44
CA ILE A 32 8.76 19.29 -2.33
C ILE A 32 10.25 19.21 -2.64
N PRO A 33 10.92 18.09 -2.39
CA PRO A 33 12.33 17.92 -2.78
C PRO A 33 12.44 17.89 -4.30
N ASP A 34 13.60 18.25 -4.85
CA ASP A 34 13.85 18.11 -6.27
C ASP A 34 13.66 16.67 -6.74
N ALA A 35 12.95 16.50 -7.86
CA ALA A 35 12.62 15.16 -8.36
C ALA A 35 13.85 14.40 -8.86
N GLY A 36 14.82 15.09 -9.47
CA GLY A 36 16.06 14.50 -9.97
C GLY A 36 16.96 14.05 -8.84
N GLU A 37 17.17 14.91 -7.85
CA GLU A 37 17.93 14.58 -6.65
C GLU A 37 17.29 13.46 -5.86
N SER A 38 15.97 13.48 -5.70
CA SER A 38 15.21 12.43 -5.03
C SER A 38 15.38 11.08 -5.72
N LYS A 39 15.24 11.04 -7.05
CA LYS A 39 15.43 9.82 -7.84
C LYS A 39 16.85 9.28 -7.68
N LYS A 40 17.85 10.13 -7.79
CA LYS A 40 19.26 9.74 -7.63
C LYS A 40 19.51 9.18 -6.23
N PHE A 41 19.15 9.93 -5.19
CA PHE A 41 19.36 9.53 -3.80
C PHE A 41 18.77 8.16 -3.47
N TRP A 42 17.49 7.94 -3.83
CA TRP A 42 16.84 6.66 -3.55
C TRP A 42 17.33 5.53 -4.44
N SER A 43 17.70 5.81 -5.71
CA SER A 43 18.33 4.81 -6.57
C SER A 43 19.66 4.36 -6.02
N ASP A 44 20.50 5.28 -5.55
CA ASP A 44 21.81 4.95 -4.98
C ASP A 44 21.68 4.06 -3.74
N ILE A 45 20.60 4.20 -2.97
CA ILE A 45 20.33 3.34 -1.79
C ILE A 45 19.78 1.97 -2.20
N TRP A 46 18.84 1.92 -3.14
CA TRP A 46 18.10 0.69 -3.46
C TRP A 46 18.71 -0.14 -4.56
N SER A 47 19.50 0.47 -5.44
CA SER A 47 20.13 -0.24 -6.56
C SER A 47 21.47 -0.86 -6.20
N VAL A 48 22.03 -0.56 -5.03
CA VAL A 48 23.29 -1.17 -4.59
C VAL A 48 23.02 -2.60 -4.16
N GLY A 49 23.46 -3.55 -4.96
CA GLY A 49 23.43 -4.97 -4.61
C GLY A 49 24.31 -5.22 -3.38
N LYS A 50 23.71 -5.73 -2.31
CA LYS A 50 24.47 -6.22 -1.15
C LYS A 50 24.56 -7.73 -1.25
N GLU A 51 25.76 -8.26 -1.13
CA GLU A 51 25.91 -9.69 -0.96
C GLU A 51 25.38 -10.09 0.42
N HIS A 52 24.36 -10.93 0.39
CA HIS A 52 23.80 -11.50 1.62
C HIS A 52 24.59 -12.75 2.00
N ASN A 53 24.75 -12.98 3.29
CA ASN A 53 25.34 -14.22 3.79
C ASN A 53 24.43 -15.41 3.46
N ARG A 54 24.67 -16.07 2.32
CA ARG A 54 23.92 -17.24 1.85
C ARG A 54 24.24 -18.51 2.64
N SER A 55 25.32 -18.50 3.42
CA SER A 55 25.80 -19.65 4.21
C SER A 55 25.36 -19.59 5.67
N SER A 56 24.45 -18.67 6.04
CA SER A 56 23.94 -18.63 7.41
C SER A 56 23.16 -19.90 7.75
N GLU A 57 23.43 -20.49 8.92
CA GLU A 57 22.81 -21.76 9.36
C GLU A 57 21.27 -21.75 9.31
N TRP A 58 20.63 -20.60 9.55
CA TRP A 58 19.19 -20.51 9.50
C TRP A 58 18.62 -20.59 8.05
N ASN A 59 19.41 -20.16 7.05
CA ASN A 59 19.05 -20.36 5.64
C ASN A 59 19.15 -21.82 5.22
N ILE A 60 20.14 -22.54 5.76
CA ILE A 60 20.38 -23.95 5.45
C ILE A 60 19.34 -24.85 6.15
N LYS A 61 18.98 -24.52 7.39
CA LYS A 61 17.97 -25.29 8.17
C LYS A 61 16.54 -25.14 7.65
N ASN A 62 16.28 -24.10 6.88
CA ASN A 62 15.01 -23.87 6.17
C ASN A 62 15.04 -24.42 4.73
N ASP A 63 15.88 -25.42 4.43
CA ASP A 63 15.55 -26.29 3.31
C ASP A 63 14.12 -26.79 3.52
N ILE A 64 13.23 -26.10 2.83
CA ILE A 64 11.81 -26.36 2.81
C ILE A 64 11.70 -27.83 2.53
N LYS A 65 11.43 -28.63 3.56
CA LYS A 65 10.90 -29.98 3.35
C LYS A 65 9.79 -29.74 2.35
N ASP A 66 9.91 -30.39 1.23
CA ASP A 66 8.93 -30.36 0.15
C ASP A 66 7.61 -30.87 0.73
N ASN A 67 7.02 -30.03 1.57
CA ASN A 67 5.67 -30.20 2.02
C ASN A 67 4.89 -30.03 0.73
N GLN A 68 4.44 -31.14 0.16
CA GLN A 68 3.40 -31.15 -0.87
C GLN A 68 2.23 -30.36 -0.28
N GLN A 69 2.32 -29.03 -0.38
CA GLN A 69 1.17 -28.19 -0.14
C GLN A 69 0.18 -28.59 -1.21
N GLY A 70 -0.96 -29.16 -0.76
CA GLY A 70 -2.06 -29.41 -1.68
C GLY A 70 -2.36 -28.17 -2.49
N GLU A 71 -2.87 -28.33 -3.69
CA GLU A 71 -3.23 -27.22 -4.55
C GLU A 71 -4.01 -26.17 -3.75
N LEU A 72 -3.46 -24.95 -3.67
CA LEU A 72 -4.12 -23.84 -2.99
C LEU A 72 -5.29 -23.39 -3.86
N GLU A 73 -6.50 -23.70 -3.44
CA GLU A 73 -7.72 -23.22 -4.05
C GLU A 73 -8.26 -22.01 -3.28
N ILE A 74 -8.30 -20.87 -3.93
CA ILE A 74 -8.88 -19.63 -3.37
C ILE A 74 -10.39 -19.66 -3.55
N THR A 75 -11.12 -19.60 -2.43
CA THR A 75 -12.58 -19.57 -2.44
C THR A 75 -13.14 -18.14 -2.29
N SER A 76 -14.39 -17.95 -2.71
CA SER A 76 -15.14 -16.71 -2.49
C SER A 76 -15.20 -16.29 -1.02
N ASP A 77 -15.25 -17.26 -0.11
CA ASP A 77 -15.30 -16.99 1.33
C ASP A 77 -13.96 -16.49 1.87
N MET A 78 -12.83 -16.99 1.35
CA MET A 78 -11.51 -16.46 1.68
C MET A 78 -11.39 -15.01 1.24
N ILE A 79 -11.83 -14.67 0.03
CA ILE A 79 -11.88 -13.28 -0.46
C ILE A 79 -12.76 -12.42 0.45
N THR A 80 -13.96 -12.90 0.79
CA THR A 80 -14.88 -12.19 1.68
C THR A 80 -14.27 -11.93 3.05
N SER A 81 -13.63 -12.94 3.63
CA SER A 81 -12.97 -12.86 4.92
C SER A 81 -11.83 -11.83 4.90
N GLN A 82 -10.99 -11.87 3.87
CA GLN A 82 -9.89 -10.93 3.73
C GLN A 82 -10.38 -9.51 3.46
N CYS A 83 -11.41 -9.33 2.64
CA CYS A 83 -12.04 -8.02 2.43
C CYS A 83 -12.53 -7.38 3.73
N ARG A 84 -13.08 -8.16 4.67
CA ARG A 84 -13.54 -7.64 5.98
C ARG A 84 -12.41 -7.00 6.79
N LYS A 85 -11.18 -7.51 6.67
CA LYS A 85 -10.00 -6.99 7.38
C LYS A 85 -9.47 -5.68 6.79
N LEU A 86 -9.78 -5.38 5.52
CA LEU A 86 -9.31 -4.17 4.85
C LEU A 86 -9.92 -2.91 5.48
N PRO A 87 -9.18 -1.82 5.64
CA PRO A 87 -9.74 -0.56 6.08
C PRO A 87 -10.64 0.05 4.98
N ASN A 88 -11.73 0.72 5.36
CA ASN A 88 -12.69 1.28 4.40
C ASN A 88 -12.10 2.42 3.57
N TRP A 89 -11.45 3.37 4.22
CA TRP A 89 -11.10 4.68 3.68
C TRP A 89 -9.61 5.04 3.85
N LYS A 90 -8.72 4.06 3.68
CA LYS A 90 -7.29 4.38 3.56
C LYS A 90 -6.97 4.84 2.13
N ALA A 91 -5.88 5.58 2.01
CA ALA A 91 -5.37 6.01 0.72
C ALA A 91 -5.31 4.79 -0.25
N PRO A 92 -6.00 4.87 -1.38
CA PRO A 92 -5.97 3.80 -2.36
C PRO A 92 -4.61 3.74 -3.06
N GLY A 93 -4.34 2.66 -3.77
CA GLY A 93 -3.26 2.62 -4.74
C GLY A 93 -3.60 3.44 -5.98
N ARG A 94 -2.81 3.29 -7.04
CA ARG A 94 -3.04 3.98 -8.33
C ARG A 94 -4.36 3.57 -9.01
N ASP A 95 -4.92 2.43 -8.63
CA ASP A 95 -6.21 1.92 -9.08
C ASP A 95 -7.42 2.70 -8.53
N GLY A 96 -7.22 3.56 -7.54
CA GLY A 96 -8.29 4.32 -6.89
C GLY A 96 -9.27 3.47 -6.08
N VAL A 97 -9.06 2.15 -5.99
CA VAL A 97 -9.99 1.24 -5.32
C VAL A 97 -9.85 1.34 -3.80
N GLN A 98 -10.95 1.55 -3.11
CA GLN A 98 -11.01 1.61 -1.64
C GLN A 98 -11.64 0.35 -1.06
N GLY A 99 -11.23 -0.01 0.16
CA GLY A 99 -11.70 -1.21 0.85
C GLY A 99 -13.21 -1.25 1.06
N PHE A 100 -13.86 -0.08 1.17
CA PHE A 100 -15.31 0.03 1.26
C PHE A 100 -16.01 -0.65 0.07
N TRP A 101 -15.55 -0.37 -1.15
CA TRP A 101 -16.16 -0.92 -2.35
C TRP A 101 -16.01 -2.44 -2.43
N LEU A 102 -14.80 -2.97 -2.18
CA LEU A 102 -14.58 -4.42 -2.14
C LEU A 102 -15.47 -5.11 -1.13
N LYS A 103 -15.66 -4.52 0.06
CA LYS A 103 -16.57 -5.09 1.08
C LYS A 103 -18.04 -5.11 0.64
N LYS A 104 -18.48 -4.11 -0.13
CA LYS A 104 -19.87 -3.97 -0.53
C LYS A 104 -20.21 -4.77 -1.80
N MET A 105 -19.24 -4.93 -2.69
CA MET A 105 -19.40 -5.62 -3.97
C MET A 105 -19.21 -7.14 -3.84
N ARG A 106 -19.93 -7.79 -2.92
CA ARG A 106 -19.78 -9.24 -2.64
C ARG A 106 -20.00 -10.12 -3.88
N GLY A 107 -20.84 -9.69 -4.81
CA GLY A 107 -21.06 -10.41 -6.08
C GLY A 107 -19.82 -10.56 -6.95
N LEU A 108 -18.76 -9.76 -6.71
CA LEU A 108 -17.49 -9.87 -7.41
C LEU A 108 -16.53 -10.87 -6.77
N HIS A 109 -16.74 -11.27 -5.51
CA HIS A 109 -15.78 -12.08 -4.78
C HIS A 109 -15.52 -13.45 -5.44
N GLY A 110 -16.56 -14.08 -6.01
CA GLY A 110 -16.41 -15.32 -6.76
C GLY A 110 -15.55 -15.14 -8.01
N ARG A 111 -15.76 -14.05 -8.77
CA ARG A 111 -14.95 -13.74 -9.96
C ARG A 111 -13.50 -13.43 -9.60
N ILE A 112 -13.27 -12.71 -8.50
CA ILE A 112 -11.91 -12.42 -8.01
C ILE A 112 -11.21 -13.74 -7.63
N ALA A 113 -11.90 -14.65 -6.94
CA ALA A 113 -11.35 -15.96 -6.57
C ALA A 113 -10.97 -16.78 -7.81
N GLU A 114 -11.85 -16.84 -8.81
CA GLU A 114 -11.61 -17.51 -10.08
C GLU A 114 -10.37 -16.96 -10.81
N GLN A 115 -10.29 -15.63 -10.97
CA GLN A 115 -9.14 -15.00 -11.61
C GLN A 115 -7.82 -15.25 -10.86
N LEU A 116 -7.84 -15.22 -9.52
CA LEU A 116 -6.66 -15.50 -8.72
C LEU A 116 -6.23 -16.97 -8.84
N ASN A 117 -7.16 -17.91 -8.88
CA ASN A 117 -6.86 -19.31 -9.14
C ASN A 117 -6.25 -19.53 -10.52
N ASN A 118 -6.77 -18.88 -11.56
CA ASN A 118 -6.22 -18.95 -12.91
C ASN A 118 -4.78 -18.43 -12.95
N ILE A 119 -4.48 -17.35 -12.23
CA ILE A 119 -3.13 -16.80 -12.12
C ILE A 119 -2.21 -17.78 -11.36
N LEU A 120 -2.66 -18.33 -10.23
CA LEU A 120 -1.87 -19.29 -9.44
C LEU A 120 -1.57 -20.56 -10.22
N ASN A 121 -2.54 -21.07 -10.96
CA ASN A 121 -2.39 -22.26 -11.82
C ASN A 121 -1.68 -21.97 -13.14
N LYS A 122 -1.13 -20.74 -13.31
CA LYS A 122 -0.42 -20.29 -14.52
C LYS A 122 -1.25 -20.38 -15.81
N GLN A 123 -2.56 -20.39 -15.70
CA GLN A 123 -3.48 -20.33 -16.85
C GLN A 123 -3.59 -18.91 -17.41
N GLU A 124 -3.41 -17.90 -16.55
CA GLU A 124 -3.37 -16.50 -16.91
C GLU A 124 -2.13 -15.81 -16.33
N GLN A 125 -1.65 -14.78 -17.02
CA GLN A 125 -0.56 -13.97 -16.50
C GLN A 125 -1.11 -12.92 -15.53
N LEU A 126 -0.37 -12.68 -14.44
CA LEU A 126 -0.68 -11.59 -13.54
C LEU A 126 -0.54 -10.25 -14.30
N PRO A 127 -1.60 -9.44 -14.40
CA PRO A 127 -1.48 -8.12 -15.00
C PRO A 127 -0.50 -7.25 -14.20
N GLU A 128 0.17 -6.32 -14.87
CA GLU A 128 1.17 -5.47 -14.20
C GLU A 128 0.54 -4.46 -13.23
N TRP A 129 -0.67 -3.96 -13.52
CA TRP A 129 -1.28 -2.87 -12.77
C TRP A 129 -1.45 -3.12 -11.26
N PRO A 130 -1.73 -4.34 -10.74
CA PRO A 130 -1.84 -4.55 -9.29
C PRO A 130 -0.51 -4.38 -8.56
N THR A 131 0.62 -4.66 -9.25
CA THR A 131 1.96 -4.59 -8.68
C THR A 131 2.52 -3.16 -8.64
N PHE A 132 1.94 -2.23 -9.41
CA PHE A 132 2.37 -0.85 -9.40
C PHE A 132 2.06 -0.14 -8.08
N GLY A 133 3.12 0.28 -7.39
CA GLY A 133 3.03 1.15 -6.23
C GLY A 133 3.26 2.61 -6.60
N GLY A 134 2.49 3.50 -5.99
CA GLY A 134 2.81 4.93 -5.96
C GLY A 134 3.65 5.25 -4.73
N THR A 135 4.78 5.91 -4.87
CA THR A 135 5.58 6.34 -3.71
C THR A 135 5.31 7.80 -3.42
N ILE A 136 4.93 8.09 -2.18
CA ILE A 136 4.74 9.44 -1.66
C ILE A 136 5.90 9.76 -0.71
N LEU A 137 6.50 10.93 -0.88
CA LEU A 137 7.55 11.40 0.02
C LEU A 137 6.91 12.18 1.16
N CYS A 138 7.06 11.67 2.40
CA CYS A 138 6.57 12.32 3.61
C CYS A 138 7.73 12.95 4.37
N LEU A 139 7.62 14.25 4.67
CA LEU A 139 8.62 14.99 5.44
C LEU A 139 8.76 14.38 6.84
N LYS A 140 10.01 14.16 7.29
CA LYS A 140 10.30 13.64 8.63
C LYS A 140 10.28 14.75 9.67
N ASP A 141 10.89 15.89 9.35
CA ASP A 141 11.10 16.99 10.28
C ASP A 141 11.00 18.34 9.54
N HIS A 142 10.06 19.16 9.95
CA HIS A 142 9.83 20.48 9.34
C HIS A 142 10.99 21.46 9.56
N SER A 143 11.82 21.26 10.57
CA SER A 143 12.96 22.14 10.89
C SER A 143 14.16 21.93 9.98
N LYS A 144 14.26 20.78 9.29
CA LYS A 144 15.41 20.39 8.48
C LYS A 144 15.31 20.77 7.00
N GLY A 145 14.24 21.45 6.59
CA GLY A 145 14.08 21.90 5.20
C GLY A 145 13.88 20.75 4.20
N ASN A 146 14.24 21.01 2.94
CA ASN A 146 13.90 20.20 1.77
C ASN A 146 14.95 19.14 1.39
N ALA A 147 15.94 18.91 2.24
CA ALA A 147 16.96 17.90 1.96
C ALA A 147 16.31 16.52 1.73
N VAL A 148 16.72 15.79 0.69
CA VAL A 148 16.08 14.53 0.25
C VAL A 148 16.09 13.47 1.34
N ASP A 149 17.13 13.42 2.15
CA ASP A 149 17.27 12.52 3.30
C ASP A 149 16.25 12.81 4.42
N ASN A 150 15.67 14.02 4.44
CA ASN A 150 14.61 14.41 5.37
C ASN A 150 13.22 13.90 4.99
N PHE A 151 13.11 13.11 3.93
CA PHE A 151 11.84 12.50 3.52
C PHE A 151 11.81 10.99 3.81
N ARG A 152 10.60 10.47 4.01
CA ARG A 152 10.32 9.03 4.08
C ARG A 152 9.54 8.63 2.85
N PRO A 153 10.04 7.73 2.01
CA PRO A 153 9.25 7.16 0.93
C PRO A 153 8.21 6.21 1.51
N ILE A 154 6.94 6.45 1.22
CA ILE A 154 5.84 5.59 1.59
C ILE A 154 5.21 5.05 0.32
N SER A 155 5.34 3.74 0.09
CA SER A 155 4.77 3.08 -1.08
C SER A 155 3.32 2.68 -0.83
N CYS A 156 2.42 3.18 -1.67
CA CYS A 156 1.01 2.84 -1.67
C CYS A 156 0.75 1.81 -2.78
N LEU A 157 0.65 0.55 -2.39
CA LEU A 157 0.29 -0.55 -3.30
C LEU A 157 -1.22 -0.59 -3.54
N SER A 158 -1.62 -1.14 -4.68
CA SER A 158 -3.02 -1.36 -5.01
C SER A 158 -3.72 -2.22 -3.94
N LEU A 159 -5.01 -2.01 -3.77
CA LEU A 159 -5.77 -2.78 -2.79
C LEU A 159 -5.97 -4.23 -3.27
N MET A 160 -6.03 -4.43 -4.57
CA MET A 160 -6.10 -5.77 -5.17
C MET A 160 -4.84 -6.58 -4.88
N TRP A 161 -3.65 -5.95 -4.93
CA TRP A 161 -2.41 -6.60 -4.52
C TRP A 161 -2.42 -7.03 -3.05
N LYS A 162 -2.88 -6.13 -2.17
CA LYS A 162 -3.02 -6.43 -0.74
C LYS A 162 -4.04 -7.53 -0.45
N LEU A 163 -5.12 -7.58 -1.22
CA LEU A 163 -6.13 -8.63 -1.12
C LEU A 163 -5.52 -9.98 -1.53
N MET A 164 -4.90 -10.04 -2.70
CA MET A 164 -4.28 -11.26 -3.23
C MET A 164 -3.21 -11.81 -2.27
N THR A 165 -2.24 -10.99 -1.90
CA THR A 165 -1.17 -11.41 -0.98
C THR A 165 -1.70 -11.79 0.40
N GLY A 166 -2.74 -11.13 0.90
CA GLY A 166 -3.36 -11.45 2.18
C GLY A 166 -4.26 -12.68 2.18
N VAL A 167 -4.65 -13.19 1.01
CA VAL A 167 -5.37 -14.47 0.89
C VAL A 167 -4.38 -15.63 0.81
N ILE A 168 -3.21 -15.41 0.19
CA ILE A 168 -2.16 -16.44 0.02
C ILE A 168 -1.34 -16.61 1.31
N ALA A 169 -1.18 -15.55 2.12
CA ALA A 169 -0.43 -15.60 3.39
C ALA A 169 -1.17 -16.31 4.51
#